data_59d610626813dd049c85a710cd46d98d
#
_entry.id   59d610626813dd049c85a710cd46d98d
#
_cell.length_a   1.000
_cell.length_b   1.000
_cell.length_c   1.000
_cell.angle_alpha   90.00
_cell.angle_beta   90.00
_cell.angle_gamma   90.00
#
_symmetry.space_group_name_H-M   'P 1'
#
loop_
_entity.id
_entity.type
_entity.pdbx_description
1 polymer ?
#
loop_
_entity_poly.entity_id
_entity_poly.type
_entity_poly.pdbx_seq_one_letter_code
_entity_poly.pdbx_strand_id
1 'polypeptide(L)'
;MMMMSNLLEIKNLEIDYGVVKAVKGINMTVKEGSIIAILGANGAGKTSTIRSISGLTKIKTGEILYKDEPIQNLPPFKIVQKGIQQSPEGRMILMGLTVEENLLVGAYTIKGKFVDGKKVSSRNERVNELLEEVYTYFPILKERRKQQANTLSGGEQQMLAIGRALMGSPELLLLDEPSLGLAPLVIRDIFNIIKKIKEDGRTILIVEQNAKQTLKIADYAYVLEVGKIKAKGFAKDLLNDSDLISAYLGSAK
;
A
#
# COMPACT_ATOMS: atom_id res chain seq x y z
N MET A 1 -18.30 1.41 -21.17
CA MET A 1 -17.65 0.91 -19.94
C MET A 1 -16.20 0.63 -20.29
N MET A 2 -15.26 1.54 -19.99
CA MET A 2 -13.84 1.30 -20.22
C MET A 2 -13.45 0.06 -19.40
N MET A 3 -12.88 -0.95 -20.05
CA MET A 3 -12.27 -2.08 -19.32
C MET A 3 -11.08 -1.50 -18.54
N MET A 4 -11.16 -1.51 -17.20
CA MET A 4 -10.01 -1.15 -16.37
C MET A 4 -8.87 -2.11 -16.68
N SER A 5 -7.71 -1.58 -17.07
CA SER A 5 -6.51 -2.37 -17.33
C SER A 5 -5.97 -2.98 -16.04
N ASN A 6 -5.28 -4.11 -16.15
CA ASN A 6 -4.56 -4.68 -15.04
C ASN A 6 -3.27 -3.84 -14.82
N LEU A 7 -3.16 -3.18 -13.68
CA LEU A 7 -1.96 -2.42 -13.31
C LEU A 7 -0.85 -3.34 -12.82
N LEU A 8 -1.23 -4.38 -12.03
CA LEU A 8 -0.31 -5.38 -11.50
C LEU A 8 -0.89 -6.79 -11.70
N GLU A 9 -0.08 -7.72 -12.15
CA GLU A 9 -0.41 -9.15 -12.22
C GLU A 9 0.64 -9.98 -11.50
N ILE A 10 0.19 -10.94 -10.71
CA ILE A 10 1.02 -11.95 -10.05
C ILE A 10 0.62 -13.30 -10.59
N LYS A 11 1.59 -14.07 -11.11
CA LYS A 11 1.38 -15.39 -11.73
C LYS A 11 2.23 -16.43 -11.02
N ASN A 12 1.56 -17.44 -10.44
CA ASN A 12 2.17 -18.61 -9.79
C ASN A 12 3.32 -18.25 -8.82
N LEU A 13 3.13 -17.18 -8.02
CA LEU A 13 4.15 -16.67 -7.12
C LEU A 13 4.43 -17.65 -5.98
N GLU A 14 5.69 -18.05 -5.84
CA GLU A 14 6.19 -18.80 -4.69
C GLU A 14 7.31 -18.02 -3.98
N ILE A 15 7.26 -18.02 -2.64
CA ILE A 15 8.26 -17.39 -1.79
C ILE A 15 8.61 -18.35 -0.67
N ASP A 16 9.91 -18.66 -0.54
CA ASP A 16 10.45 -19.51 0.52
C ASP A 16 11.44 -18.71 1.40
N TYR A 17 11.41 -18.95 2.69
CA TYR A 17 12.44 -18.54 3.66
C TYR A 17 13.09 -19.80 4.23
N GLY A 18 14.16 -20.24 3.57
CA GLY A 18 14.79 -21.53 3.88
C GLY A 18 13.81 -22.68 3.67
N VAL A 19 13.45 -23.39 4.74
CA VAL A 19 12.50 -24.53 4.68
C VAL A 19 11.02 -24.09 4.74
N VAL A 20 10.75 -22.84 5.08
CA VAL A 20 9.39 -22.32 5.24
C VAL A 20 8.88 -21.78 3.92
N LYS A 21 7.84 -22.42 3.37
CA LYS A 21 7.12 -21.94 2.18
C LYS A 21 6.08 -20.90 2.61
N ALA A 22 6.43 -19.61 2.49
CA ALA A 22 5.57 -18.52 2.89
C ALA A 22 4.45 -18.23 1.89
N VAL A 23 4.71 -18.39 0.58
CA VAL A 23 3.72 -18.24 -0.51
C VAL A 23 3.86 -19.43 -1.44
N LYS A 24 2.71 -20.01 -1.88
CA LYS A 24 2.64 -21.33 -2.51
C LYS A 24 1.85 -21.29 -3.82
N GLY A 25 2.34 -20.57 -4.81
CA GLY A 25 1.76 -20.52 -6.15
C GLY A 25 0.47 -19.67 -6.23
N ILE A 26 0.51 -18.43 -5.73
CA ILE A 26 -0.67 -17.55 -5.79
C ILE A 26 -0.77 -16.81 -7.13
N ASN A 27 -2.00 -16.51 -7.55
CA ASN A 27 -2.32 -15.72 -8.72
C ASN A 27 -3.25 -14.57 -8.34
N MET A 28 -2.85 -13.33 -8.62
CA MET A 28 -3.59 -12.13 -8.25
C MET A 28 -3.52 -11.07 -9.35
N THR A 29 -4.54 -10.22 -9.40
CA THR A 29 -4.59 -9.03 -10.26
C THR A 29 -4.99 -7.80 -9.47
N VAL A 30 -4.34 -6.67 -9.75
CA VAL A 30 -4.71 -5.36 -9.25
C VAL A 30 -5.13 -4.50 -10.43
N LYS A 31 -6.40 -4.10 -10.47
CA LYS A 31 -6.94 -3.22 -11.51
C LYS A 31 -6.60 -1.78 -11.20
N GLU A 32 -6.32 -1.01 -12.24
CA GLU A 32 -6.08 0.43 -12.11
C GLU A 32 -7.27 1.15 -11.44
N GLY A 33 -6.98 2.13 -10.57
CA GLY A 33 -8.00 2.92 -9.87
C GLY A 33 -8.82 2.14 -8.84
N SER A 34 -8.40 0.93 -8.42
CA SER A 34 -9.10 0.12 -7.42
C SER A 34 -8.35 0.02 -6.10
N ILE A 35 -9.08 -0.31 -5.03
CA ILE A 35 -8.54 -0.81 -3.77
C ILE A 35 -8.66 -2.32 -3.76
N ILE A 36 -7.52 -3.02 -3.81
CA ILE A 36 -7.46 -4.48 -3.69
C ILE A 36 -6.94 -4.83 -2.30
N ALA A 37 -7.64 -5.74 -1.62
CA ALA A 37 -7.23 -6.20 -0.29
C ALA A 37 -6.62 -7.60 -0.34
N ILE A 38 -5.55 -7.80 0.44
CA ILE A 38 -5.03 -9.13 0.81
C ILE A 38 -5.33 -9.32 2.29
N LEU A 39 -6.22 -10.23 2.60
CA LEU A 39 -6.70 -10.51 3.95
C LEU A 39 -6.19 -11.86 4.44
N GLY A 40 -6.03 -12.01 5.75
CA GLY A 40 -5.62 -13.27 6.36
C GLY A 40 -4.99 -13.10 7.73
N ALA A 41 -4.84 -14.18 8.46
CA ALA A 41 -4.16 -14.20 9.75
C ALA A 41 -2.65 -13.92 9.65
N ASN A 42 -2.00 -13.71 10.79
CA ASN A 42 -0.54 -13.60 10.85
C ASN A 42 0.10 -14.89 10.34
N GLY A 43 1.17 -14.76 9.55
CA GLY A 43 1.82 -15.89 8.90
C GLY A 43 1.13 -16.42 7.63
N ALA A 44 0.02 -15.84 7.18
CA ALA A 44 -0.67 -16.27 5.96
C ALA A 44 0.11 -16.00 4.66
N GLY A 45 1.19 -15.20 4.67
CA GLY A 45 1.99 -14.85 3.50
C GLY A 45 1.74 -13.43 2.97
N LYS A 46 0.91 -12.63 3.64
CA LYS A 46 0.53 -11.27 3.22
C LYS A 46 1.72 -10.33 3.03
N THR A 47 2.49 -10.12 4.10
CA THR A 47 3.69 -9.24 4.09
C THR A 47 4.75 -9.75 3.13
N SER A 48 4.92 -11.07 2.98
CA SER A 48 5.84 -11.66 2.00
C SER A 48 5.43 -11.31 0.57
N THR A 49 4.13 -11.37 0.28
CA THR A 49 3.59 -11.01 -1.04
C THR A 49 3.82 -9.53 -1.34
N ILE A 50 3.49 -8.61 -0.43
CA ILE A 50 3.66 -7.17 -0.69
C ILE A 50 5.16 -6.79 -0.79
N ARG A 51 6.02 -7.40 0.02
CA ARG A 51 7.48 -7.20 -0.04
C ARG A 51 8.09 -7.74 -1.33
N SER A 52 7.52 -8.77 -1.94
CA SER A 52 8.00 -9.25 -3.24
C SER A 52 7.69 -8.26 -4.37
N ILE A 53 6.54 -7.58 -4.31
CA ILE A 53 6.16 -6.53 -5.27
C ILE A 53 7.11 -5.33 -5.15
N SER A 54 7.50 -4.94 -3.94
CA SER A 54 8.44 -3.83 -3.71
C SER A 54 9.93 -4.23 -3.87
N GLY A 55 10.22 -5.49 -4.22
CA GLY A 55 11.60 -5.98 -4.43
C GLY A 55 12.40 -6.19 -3.15
N LEU A 56 11.76 -6.12 -1.99
CA LEU A 56 12.39 -6.35 -0.67
C LEU A 56 12.53 -7.84 -0.34
N THR A 57 11.77 -8.70 -1.03
CA THR A 57 11.85 -10.15 -0.88
C THR A 57 12.02 -10.79 -2.26
N LYS A 58 13.03 -11.68 -2.39
CA LYS A 58 13.21 -12.46 -3.61
C LYS A 58 12.12 -13.51 -3.73
N ILE A 59 11.60 -13.69 -4.94
CA ILE A 59 10.70 -14.79 -5.25
C ILE A 59 11.50 -16.06 -5.59
N LYS A 60 10.89 -17.22 -5.36
CA LYS A 60 11.44 -18.51 -5.77
C LYS A 60 11.07 -18.83 -7.21
N THR A 61 9.78 -18.76 -7.52
CA THR A 61 9.22 -18.98 -8.84
C THR A 61 8.03 -18.04 -9.08
N GLY A 62 7.58 -17.94 -10.32
CA GLY A 62 6.46 -17.12 -10.74
C GLY A 62 6.88 -15.80 -11.37
N GLU A 63 5.92 -14.97 -11.64
CA GLU A 63 6.09 -13.67 -12.30
C GLU A 63 5.31 -12.59 -11.56
N ILE A 64 5.87 -11.38 -11.52
CA ILE A 64 5.20 -10.15 -11.09
C ILE A 64 5.32 -9.16 -12.24
N LEU A 65 4.19 -8.85 -12.87
CA LEU A 65 4.11 -7.91 -13.98
C LEU A 65 3.47 -6.61 -13.51
N TYR A 66 4.11 -5.50 -13.78
CA TYR A 66 3.58 -4.15 -13.55
C TYR A 66 3.51 -3.43 -14.89
N LYS A 67 2.30 -3.06 -15.34
CA LYS A 67 2.04 -2.53 -16.69
C LYS A 67 2.63 -3.46 -17.77
N ASP A 68 2.35 -4.74 -17.65
CA ASP A 68 2.85 -5.82 -18.51
C ASP A 68 4.37 -6.01 -18.53
N GLU A 69 5.14 -5.27 -17.74
CA GLU A 69 6.58 -5.41 -17.61
C GLU A 69 6.98 -6.21 -16.36
N PRO A 70 7.92 -7.17 -16.45
CA PRO A 70 8.37 -7.96 -15.32
C PRO A 70 9.18 -7.09 -14.33
N ILE A 71 8.83 -7.18 -13.05
CA ILE A 71 9.48 -6.39 -11.98
C ILE A 71 10.13 -7.24 -10.87
N GLN A 72 9.90 -8.55 -10.81
CA GLN A 72 10.34 -9.44 -9.72
C GLN A 72 11.84 -9.48 -9.47
N ASN A 73 12.66 -9.10 -10.44
CA ASN A 73 14.12 -9.09 -10.33
C ASN A 73 14.71 -7.68 -10.24
N LEU A 74 13.85 -6.67 -10.15
CA LEU A 74 14.30 -5.29 -10.05
C LEU A 74 14.67 -4.96 -8.60
N PRO A 75 15.74 -4.18 -8.37
CA PRO A 75 16.03 -3.66 -7.04
C PRO A 75 14.96 -2.64 -6.61
N PRO A 76 14.71 -2.47 -5.28
CA PRO A 76 13.64 -1.63 -4.76
C PRO A 76 13.61 -0.21 -5.33
N PHE A 77 14.77 0.43 -5.48
CA PHE A 77 14.84 1.80 -6.00
C PHE A 77 14.31 1.93 -7.44
N LYS A 78 14.46 0.89 -8.28
CA LYS A 78 13.89 0.87 -9.65
C LYS A 78 12.39 0.67 -9.62
N ILE A 79 11.88 -0.13 -8.69
CA ILE A 79 10.43 -0.34 -8.50
C ILE A 79 9.77 0.96 -8.07
N VAL A 80 10.37 1.69 -7.13
CA VAL A 80 9.91 3.02 -6.72
C VAL A 80 9.90 4.00 -7.89
N GLN A 81 10.93 4.00 -8.76
CA GLN A 81 10.99 4.83 -9.96
C GLN A 81 9.90 4.51 -10.99
N LYS A 82 9.34 3.29 -10.97
CA LYS A 82 8.21 2.90 -11.81
C LYS A 82 6.85 3.37 -11.28
N GLY A 83 6.81 4.00 -10.10
CA GLY A 83 5.58 4.51 -9.50
C GLY A 83 4.91 3.56 -8.49
N ILE A 84 5.64 2.58 -7.96
CA ILE A 84 5.18 1.73 -6.86
C ILE A 84 5.81 2.22 -5.57
N GLN A 85 5.01 2.65 -4.59
CA GLN A 85 5.47 3.11 -3.27
C GLN A 85 4.84 2.26 -2.18
N GLN A 86 5.57 2.06 -1.08
CA GLN A 86 5.08 1.27 0.05
C GLN A 86 5.12 2.07 1.34
N SER A 87 4.01 2.03 2.09
CA SER A 87 3.99 2.31 3.53
C SER A 87 4.15 0.97 4.26
N PRO A 88 5.31 0.68 4.87
CA PRO A 88 5.59 -0.60 5.49
C PRO A 88 4.86 -0.77 6.83
N GLU A 89 4.73 -2.01 7.28
CA GLU A 89 4.33 -2.35 8.64
C GLU A 89 5.24 -1.67 9.68
N GLY A 90 4.68 -1.27 10.81
CA GLY A 90 5.44 -0.65 11.90
C GLY A 90 5.84 0.80 11.65
N ARG A 91 5.19 1.47 10.67
CA ARG A 91 5.31 2.91 10.36
C ARG A 91 6.70 3.34 9.87
N MET A 92 7.77 2.79 10.38
CA MET A 92 9.17 3.04 9.98
C MET A 92 9.47 4.54 9.82
N ILE A 93 9.04 5.35 10.82
CA ILE A 93 9.37 6.78 10.83
C ILE A 93 10.87 6.98 11.00
N LEU A 94 11.41 8.04 10.38
CA LEU A 94 12.81 8.41 10.52
C LEU A 94 12.95 9.25 11.79
N MET A 95 13.41 8.60 12.87
CA MET A 95 13.68 9.26 14.15
C MET A 95 14.78 10.31 13.98
N GLY A 96 14.63 11.44 14.66
CA GLY A 96 15.59 12.55 14.54
C GLY A 96 15.26 13.55 13.41
N LEU A 97 14.33 13.21 12.53
CA LEU A 97 13.78 14.13 11.54
C LEU A 97 12.42 14.68 12.00
N THR A 98 12.12 15.90 11.58
CA THR A 98 10.79 16.51 11.72
C THR A 98 9.77 15.80 10.83
N VAL A 99 8.49 16.10 11.02
CA VAL A 99 7.39 15.62 10.19
C VAL A 99 7.62 16.00 8.72
N GLU A 100 7.94 17.28 8.43
CA GLU A 100 8.18 17.76 7.07
C GLU A 100 9.40 17.09 6.43
N GLU A 101 10.50 16.95 7.14
CA GLU A 101 11.69 16.26 6.65
C GLU A 101 11.41 14.78 6.35
N ASN A 102 10.62 14.08 7.18
CA ASN A 102 10.17 12.72 6.90
C ASN A 102 9.38 12.65 5.58
N LEU A 103 8.46 13.59 5.33
CA LEU A 103 7.71 13.66 4.09
C LEU A 103 8.64 13.91 2.90
N LEU A 104 9.54 14.88 3.00
CA LEU A 104 10.46 15.25 1.92
C LEU A 104 11.39 14.10 1.49
N VAL A 105 11.76 13.20 2.40
CA VAL A 105 12.51 11.98 2.03
C VAL A 105 11.73 11.12 1.03
N GLY A 106 10.39 11.04 1.15
CA GLY A 106 9.54 10.31 0.21
C GLY A 106 9.59 10.83 -1.23
N ALA A 107 9.94 12.10 -1.41
CA ALA A 107 10.02 12.76 -2.72
C ALA A 107 11.36 12.58 -3.45
N TYR A 108 12.22 11.64 -3.03
CA TYR A 108 13.58 11.52 -3.58
C TYR A 108 13.60 11.19 -5.09
N THR A 109 12.58 10.50 -5.62
CA THR A 109 12.47 10.15 -7.05
C THR A 109 11.81 11.22 -7.90
N ILE A 110 11.22 12.25 -7.28
CA ILE A 110 10.49 13.30 -7.99
C ILE A 110 11.44 14.12 -8.87
N LYS A 111 11.04 14.29 -10.12
CA LYS A 111 11.73 15.12 -11.12
C LYS A 111 10.86 16.32 -11.48
N GLY A 112 11.45 17.31 -12.14
CA GLY A 112 10.69 18.38 -12.79
C GLY A 112 9.79 17.83 -13.90
N LYS A 113 8.71 18.54 -14.21
CA LYS A 113 7.77 18.17 -15.28
C LYS A 113 8.16 18.85 -16.58
N PHE A 114 8.20 18.06 -17.65
CA PHE A 114 8.45 18.52 -19.02
C PHE A 114 7.27 18.08 -19.89
N VAL A 115 6.81 18.95 -20.78
CA VAL A 115 5.81 18.67 -21.80
C VAL A 115 6.37 19.17 -23.12
N ASP A 116 6.41 18.34 -24.15
CA ASP A 116 6.97 18.64 -25.48
C ASP A 116 8.38 19.26 -25.41
N GLY A 117 9.23 18.73 -24.51
CA GLY A 117 10.60 19.20 -24.28
C GLY A 117 10.71 20.52 -23.52
N LYS A 118 9.61 21.20 -23.21
CA LYS A 118 9.59 22.44 -22.42
C LYS A 118 9.37 22.14 -20.93
N LYS A 119 10.17 22.78 -20.07
CA LYS A 119 10.02 22.68 -18.63
C LYS A 119 8.72 23.37 -18.19
N VAL A 120 7.79 22.59 -17.62
CA VAL A 120 6.51 23.08 -17.08
C VAL A 120 6.64 23.41 -15.60
N SER A 121 7.33 22.55 -14.82
CA SER A 121 7.62 22.82 -13.42
C SER A 121 9.00 22.31 -13.02
N SER A 122 9.62 22.99 -12.05
CA SER A 122 10.86 22.54 -11.42
C SER A 122 10.58 21.36 -10.47
N ARG A 123 11.65 20.66 -10.07
CA ARG A 123 11.53 19.63 -9.01
C ARG A 123 10.96 20.21 -7.71
N ASN A 124 11.41 21.39 -7.32
CA ASN A 124 10.98 22.02 -6.07
C ASN A 124 9.49 22.41 -6.09
N GLU A 125 9.00 22.98 -7.19
CA GLU A 125 7.58 23.27 -7.37
C GLU A 125 6.76 21.99 -7.27
N ARG A 126 7.20 20.91 -7.95
CA ARG A 126 6.50 19.63 -7.90
C ARG A 126 6.49 19.00 -6.50
N VAL A 127 7.60 19.09 -5.77
CA VAL A 127 7.69 18.61 -4.38
C VAL A 127 6.76 19.40 -3.46
N ASN A 128 6.67 20.72 -3.64
CA ASN A 128 5.76 21.57 -2.86
C ASN A 128 4.28 21.25 -3.16
N GLU A 129 3.92 21.01 -4.43
CA GLU A 129 2.57 20.57 -4.81
C GLU A 129 2.19 19.26 -4.09
N LEU A 130 3.07 18.27 -4.10
CA LEU A 130 2.87 16.98 -3.42
C LEU A 130 2.77 17.15 -1.90
N LEU A 131 3.56 18.03 -1.32
CA LEU A 131 3.51 18.32 0.11
C LEU A 131 2.16 18.91 0.51
N GLU A 132 1.63 19.87 -0.26
CA GLU A 132 0.30 20.43 -0.02
C GLU A 132 -0.82 19.39 -0.27
N GLU A 133 -0.67 18.50 -1.27
CA GLU A 133 -1.57 17.36 -1.48
C GLU A 133 -1.62 16.47 -0.24
N VAL A 134 -0.46 16.08 0.30
CA VAL A 134 -0.36 15.26 1.52
C VAL A 134 -0.97 15.98 2.74
N TYR A 135 -0.76 17.26 2.87
CA TYR A 135 -1.37 18.07 3.94
C TYR A 135 -2.89 18.19 3.79
N THR A 136 -3.43 18.08 2.58
CA THR A 136 -4.88 18.02 2.34
C THR A 136 -5.48 16.71 2.87
N TYR A 137 -4.76 15.58 2.73
CA TYR A 137 -5.18 14.31 3.32
C TYR A 137 -4.97 14.27 4.84
N PHE A 138 -3.91 14.87 5.33
CA PHE A 138 -3.47 14.82 6.73
C PHE A 138 -3.17 16.22 7.29
N PRO A 139 -4.22 17.06 7.57
CA PRO A 139 -4.01 18.44 8.05
C PRO A 139 -3.15 18.53 9.32
N ILE A 140 -3.27 17.55 10.21
CA ILE A 140 -2.48 17.47 11.45
C ILE A 140 -0.97 17.43 11.18
N LEU A 141 -0.53 16.83 10.06
CA LEU A 141 0.88 16.81 9.69
C LEU A 141 1.38 18.22 9.28
N LYS A 142 0.52 19.06 8.69
CA LYS A 142 0.83 20.46 8.38
C LYS A 142 1.00 21.29 9.65
N GLU A 143 0.08 21.12 10.60
CA GLU A 143 0.13 21.82 11.90
C GLU A 143 1.40 21.45 12.66
N ARG A 144 1.83 20.19 12.59
CA ARG A 144 2.98 19.64 13.32
C ARG A 144 4.24 19.53 12.47
N ARG A 145 4.33 20.19 11.30
CA ARG A 145 5.40 19.99 10.32
C ARG A 145 6.81 20.15 10.88
N LYS A 146 7.01 21.04 11.86
CA LYS A 146 8.30 21.30 12.52
C LYS A 146 8.55 20.42 13.76
N GLN A 147 7.55 19.62 14.19
CA GLN A 147 7.67 18.73 15.33
C GLN A 147 8.53 17.52 14.98
N GLN A 148 9.28 17.01 15.96
CA GLN A 148 10.04 15.76 15.81
C GLN A 148 9.07 14.57 15.62
N ALA A 149 9.30 13.77 14.58
CA ALA A 149 8.37 12.71 14.19
C ALA A 149 8.18 11.63 15.27
N ASN A 150 9.19 11.35 16.07
CA ASN A 150 9.12 10.39 17.18
C ASN A 150 8.22 10.82 18.33
N THR A 151 7.83 12.09 18.41
CA THR A 151 6.93 12.64 19.45
C THR A 151 5.46 12.62 19.04
N LEU A 152 5.16 12.19 17.82
CA LEU A 152 3.80 12.02 17.35
C LEU A 152 3.11 10.82 18.01
N SER A 153 1.78 10.88 18.14
CA SER A 153 0.97 9.72 18.52
C SER A 153 1.07 8.59 17.47
N GLY A 154 0.74 7.36 17.87
CA GLY A 154 0.79 6.22 16.95
C GLY A 154 -0.04 6.41 15.67
N GLY A 155 -1.20 7.06 15.77
CA GLY A 155 -2.03 7.37 14.60
C GLY A 155 -1.40 8.41 13.68
N GLU A 156 -0.83 9.47 14.25
CA GLU A 156 -0.13 10.50 13.47
C GLU A 156 1.14 9.98 12.82
N GLN A 157 1.85 9.07 13.47
CA GLN A 157 2.99 8.36 12.86
C GLN A 157 2.56 7.49 11.67
N GLN A 158 1.37 6.85 11.76
CA GLN A 158 0.82 6.09 10.64
C GLN A 158 0.42 7.00 9.47
N MET A 159 -0.21 8.14 9.76
CA MET A 159 -0.52 9.17 8.76
C MET A 159 0.77 9.69 8.10
N LEU A 160 1.84 9.90 8.88
CA LEU A 160 3.16 10.30 8.36
C LEU A 160 3.77 9.24 7.46
N ALA A 161 3.68 7.96 7.80
CA ALA A 161 4.20 6.86 6.99
C ALA A 161 3.48 6.76 5.64
N ILE A 162 2.14 6.89 5.64
CA ILE A 162 1.33 6.92 4.41
C ILE A 162 1.66 8.19 3.60
N GLY A 163 1.69 9.35 4.25
CA GLY A 163 2.04 10.63 3.62
C GLY A 163 3.41 10.59 2.96
N ARG A 164 4.42 10.01 3.61
CA ARG A 164 5.76 9.81 3.03
C ARG A 164 5.73 8.96 1.77
N ALA A 165 4.93 7.90 1.73
CA ALA A 165 4.76 7.09 0.51
C ALA A 165 4.07 7.89 -0.60
N LEU A 166 3.07 8.72 -0.29
CA LEU A 166 2.39 9.59 -1.25
C LEU A 166 3.30 10.66 -1.86
N MET A 167 4.30 11.15 -1.12
CA MET A 167 5.29 12.09 -1.65
C MET A 167 6.06 11.58 -2.87
N GLY A 168 6.11 10.25 -3.08
CA GLY A 168 6.65 9.65 -4.30
C GLY A 168 5.72 9.72 -5.50
N SER A 169 4.54 10.31 -5.36
CA SER A 169 3.49 10.37 -6.41
C SER A 169 3.18 9.00 -7.03
N PRO A 170 2.83 7.97 -6.21
CA PRO A 170 2.66 6.61 -6.70
C PRO A 170 1.43 6.46 -7.61
N GLU A 171 1.54 5.60 -8.62
CA GLU A 171 0.39 5.05 -9.32
C GLU A 171 -0.17 3.82 -8.57
N LEU A 172 0.72 3.04 -7.92
CA LEU A 172 0.35 1.94 -7.04
C LEU A 172 0.90 2.19 -5.62
N LEU A 173 0.01 2.40 -4.68
CA LEU A 173 0.32 2.53 -3.25
C LEU A 173 0.12 1.19 -2.56
N LEU A 174 1.18 0.68 -1.95
CA LEU A 174 1.20 -0.54 -1.15
C LEU A 174 1.10 -0.17 0.33
N LEU A 175 0.10 -0.70 1.04
CA LEU A 175 -0.13 -0.46 2.47
C LEU A 175 -0.05 -1.78 3.23
N ASP A 176 0.94 -1.90 4.13
CA ASP A 176 1.17 -3.11 4.92
C ASP A 176 0.67 -2.90 6.36
N GLU A 177 -0.48 -3.48 6.66
CA GLU A 177 -1.19 -3.42 7.96
C GLU A 177 -1.33 -1.99 8.53
N PRO A 178 -1.93 -1.05 7.78
CA PRO A 178 -2.03 0.34 8.21
C PRO A 178 -2.90 0.56 9.46
N SER A 179 -3.71 -0.41 9.88
CA SER A 179 -4.55 -0.33 11.07
C SER A 179 -3.90 -0.90 12.34
N LEU A 180 -2.74 -1.55 12.21
CA LEU A 180 -2.12 -2.30 13.31
C LEU A 180 -1.80 -1.43 14.53
N GLY A 181 -2.33 -1.82 15.70
CA GLY A 181 -2.05 -1.18 16.99
C GLY A 181 -2.63 0.23 17.13
N LEU A 182 -3.68 0.55 16.38
CA LEU A 182 -4.36 1.84 16.43
C LEU A 182 -5.73 1.75 17.10
N ALA A 183 -6.17 2.87 17.71
CA ALA A 183 -7.51 3.00 18.28
C ALA A 183 -8.59 2.96 17.17
N PRO A 184 -9.79 2.43 17.44
CA PRO A 184 -10.85 2.27 16.44
C PRO A 184 -11.24 3.54 15.66
N LEU A 185 -11.25 4.70 16.34
CA LEU A 185 -11.52 5.98 15.68
C LEU A 185 -10.43 6.33 14.65
N VAL A 186 -9.16 6.15 15.01
CA VAL A 186 -8.03 6.46 14.13
C VAL A 186 -8.03 5.51 12.92
N ILE A 187 -8.36 4.24 13.12
CA ILE A 187 -8.49 3.26 12.01
C ILE A 187 -9.55 3.74 11.01
N ARG A 188 -10.71 4.16 11.52
CA ARG A 188 -11.79 4.69 10.67
C ARG A 188 -11.33 5.90 9.85
N ASP A 189 -10.62 6.83 10.50
CA ASP A 189 -10.15 8.05 9.84
C ASP A 189 -9.10 7.72 8.77
N ILE A 190 -8.14 6.84 9.05
CA ILE A 190 -7.16 6.35 8.06
C ILE A 190 -7.86 5.66 6.88
N PHE A 191 -8.85 4.80 7.11
CA PHE A 191 -9.57 4.12 6.04
C PHE A 191 -10.40 5.07 5.18
N ASN A 192 -11.00 6.12 5.77
CA ASN A 192 -11.65 7.18 5.02
C ASN A 192 -10.65 7.94 4.13
N ILE A 193 -9.46 8.22 4.63
CA ILE A 193 -8.40 8.86 3.86
C ILE A 193 -7.92 7.95 2.72
N ILE A 194 -7.73 6.65 2.96
CA ILE A 194 -7.36 5.67 1.93
C ILE A 194 -8.41 5.66 0.80
N LYS A 195 -9.71 5.71 1.16
CA LYS A 195 -10.78 5.81 0.18
C LYS A 195 -10.69 7.09 -0.65
N LYS A 196 -10.43 8.23 -0.01
CA LYS A 196 -10.24 9.51 -0.71
C LYS A 196 -9.04 9.47 -1.66
N ILE A 197 -7.91 8.90 -1.24
CA ILE A 197 -6.72 8.72 -2.09
C ILE A 197 -7.07 7.92 -3.36
N LYS A 198 -7.91 6.88 -3.24
CA LYS A 198 -8.40 6.11 -4.40
C LYS A 198 -9.33 6.96 -5.28
N GLU A 199 -10.24 7.74 -4.68
CA GLU A 199 -11.16 8.64 -5.42
C GLU A 199 -10.38 9.70 -6.22
N ASP A 200 -9.21 10.12 -5.75
CA ASP A 200 -8.28 11.01 -6.45
C ASP A 200 -7.42 10.27 -7.52
N GLY A 201 -7.78 9.02 -7.87
CA GLY A 201 -7.24 8.27 -9.01
C GLY A 201 -6.07 7.34 -8.70
N ARG A 202 -5.71 7.13 -7.42
CA ARG A 202 -4.62 6.19 -7.06
C ARG A 202 -5.12 4.75 -7.00
N THR A 203 -4.25 3.82 -7.39
CA THR A 203 -4.48 2.39 -7.17
C THR A 203 -3.86 1.98 -5.84
N ILE A 204 -4.56 1.16 -5.07
CA ILE A 204 -4.12 0.78 -3.72
C ILE A 204 -4.16 -0.74 -3.58
N LEU A 205 -3.07 -1.31 -3.09
CA LEU A 205 -3.03 -2.69 -2.59
C LEU A 205 -2.81 -2.64 -1.08
N ILE A 206 -3.81 -3.05 -0.32
CA ILE A 206 -3.79 -3.06 1.14
C ILE A 206 -3.70 -4.47 1.67
N VAL A 207 -2.76 -4.69 2.58
CA VAL A 207 -2.64 -5.94 3.36
C VAL A 207 -3.17 -5.68 4.75
N GLU A 208 -4.09 -6.52 5.23
CA GLU A 208 -4.73 -6.33 6.53
C GLU A 208 -5.14 -7.67 7.19
N GLN A 209 -5.19 -7.63 8.52
CA GLN A 209 -5.82 -8.67 9.32
C GLN A 209 -7.28 -8.31 9.65
N ASN A 210 -7.59 -7.02 9.79
CA ASN A 210 -8.96 -6.53 10.08
C ASN A 210 -9.84 -6.55 8.82
N ALA A 211 -10.31 -7.73 8.46
CA ALA A 211 -11.05 -7.95 7.24
C ALA A 211 -12.35 -7.14 7.14
N LYS A 212 -13.14 -7.11 8.23
CA LYS A 212 -14.46 -6.46 8.24
C LYS A 212 -14.38 -4.97 7.91
N GLN A 213 -13.36 -4.27 8.39
CA GLN A 213 -13.19 -2.85 8.09
C GLN A 213 -12.60 -2.64 6.70
N THR A 214 -11.64 -3.49 6.32
CA THR A 214 -10.98 -3.40 5.01
C THR A 214 -11.94 -3.68 3.86
N LEU A 215 -12.82 -4.69 3.99
CA LEU A 215 -13.83 -5.02 2.99
C LEU A 215 -14.85 -3.90 2.74
N LYS A 216 -15.05 -2.98 3.70
CA LYS A 216 -15.94 -1.82 3.51
C LYS A 216 -15.38 -0.77 2.54
N ILE A 217 -14.08 -0.75 2.33
CA ILE A 217 -13.41 0.23 1.46
C ILE A 217 -12.82 -0.42 0.20
N ALA A 218 -12.58 -1.74 0.21
CA ALA A 218 -12.02 -2.46 -0.93
C ALA A 218 -13.06 -2.69 -2.03
N ASP A 219 -12.57 -2.75 -3.27
CA ASP A 219 -13.38 -3.16 -4.44
C ASP A 219 -13.36 -4.68 -4.60
N TYR A 220 -12.19 -5.30 -4.37
CA TYR A 220 -11.99 -6.75 -4.48
C TYR A 220 -11.01 -7.22 -3.41
N ALA A 221 -11.11 -8.47 -2.98
CA ALA A 221 -10.20 -9.02 -1.99
C ALA A 221 -9.77 -10.46 -2.29
N TYR A 222 -8.58 -10.79 -1.80
CA TYR A 222 -7.99 -12.12 -1.77
C TYR A 222 -7.78 -12.51 -0.31
N VAL A 223 -8.32 -13.65 0.09
CA VAL A 223 -8.13 -14.22 1.43
C VAL A 223 -7.02 -15.25 1.37
N LEU A 224 -5.90 -14.96 2.06
CA LEU A 224 -4.75 -15.84 2.16
C LEU A 224 -4.83 -16.68 3.45
N GLU A 225 -4.52 -17.96 3.30
CA GLU A 225 -4.31 -18.88 4.41
C GLU A 225 -3.11 -19.78 4.11
N VAL A 226 -2.15 -19.83 5.03
CA VAL A 226 -0.95 -20.70 4.95
C VAL A 226 -0.29 -20.65 3.56
N GLY A 227 -0.12 -19.45 2.99
CA GLY A 227 0.54 -19.20 1.73
C GLY A 227 -0.28 -19.46 0.46
N LYS A 228 -1.59 -19.75 0.57
CA LYS A 228 -2.49 -19.99 -0.56
C LYS A 228 -3.69 -19.05 -0.55
N ILE A 229 -4.23 -18.75 -1.72
CA ILE A 229 -5.52 -18.07 -1.82
C ILE A 229 -6.63 -19.09 -1.55
N LYS A 230 -7.42 -18.85 -0.51
CA LYS A 230 -8.55 -19.68 -0.11
C LYS A 230 -9.88 -19.18 -0.68
N ALA A 231 -10.02 -17.84 -0.72
CA ALA A 231 -11.17 -17.20 -1.31
C ALA A 231 -10.76 -15.91 -2.02
N LYS A 232 -11.54 -15.49 -2.98
CA LYS A 232 -11.39 -14.20 -3.67
C LYS A 232 -12.73 -13.78 -4.24
N GLY A 233 -12.99 -12.49 -4.30
CA GLY A 233 -14.25 -11.97 -4.84
C GLY A 233 -14.40 -10.47 -4.63
N PHE A 234 -15.52 -9.93 -5.11
CA PHE A 234 -15.87 -8.54 -4.80
C PHE A 234 -16.03 -8.39 -3.29
N ALA A 235 -15.49 -7.29 -2.76
CA ALA A 235 -15.48 -7.07 -1.31
C ALA A 235 -16.89 -7.07 -0.69
N LYS A 236 -17.90 -6.59 -1.43
CA LYS A 236 -19.31 -6.63 -0.99
C LYS A 236 -19.81 -8.04 -0.79
N ASP A 237 -19.47 -8.98 -1.68
CA ASP A 237 -19.91 -10.36 -1.60
C ASP A 237 -19.23 -11.07 -0.43
N LEU A 238 -17.92 -10.88 -0.29
CA LEU A 238 -17.14 -11.45 0.83
C LEU A 238 -17.56 -10.88 2.20
N LEU A 239 -18.01 -9.63 2.25
CA LEU A 239 -18.50 -9.00 3.48
C LEU A 239 -19.82 -9.62 3.97
N ASN A 240 -20.61 -10.17 3.06
CA ASN A 240 -21.89 -10.83 3.36
C ASN A 240 -21.76 -12.34 3.62
N ASP A 241 -20.59 -12.92 3.37
CA ASP A 241 -20.29 -14.33 3.62
C ASP A 241 -19.86 -14.54 5.09
N SER A 242 -20.82 -14.82 5.96
CA SER A 242 -20.60 -15.03 7.39
C SER A 242 -19.66 -16.21 7.68
N ASP A 243 -19.74 -17.27 6.86
CA ASP A 243 -18.96 -18.50 7.06
C ASP A 243 -17.48 -18.23 6.73
N LEU A 244 -17.22 -17.51 5.65
CA LEU A 244 -15.87 -17.07 5.29
C LEU A 244 -15.28 -16.13 6.34
N ILE A 245 -16.06 -15.16 6.83
CA ILE A 245 -15.59 -14.24 7.87
C ILE A 245 -15.26 -15.00 9.16
N SER A 246 -16.12 -15.93 9.59
CA SER A 246 -15.89 -16.68 10.82
C SER A 246 -14.73 -17.68 10.72
N ALA A 247 -14.59 -18.35 9.56
CA ALA A 247 -13.59 -19.39 9.35
C ALA A 247 -12.17 -18.85 9.15
N TYR A 248 -12.03 -17.75 8.39
CA TYR A 248 -10.72 -17.30 7.90
C TYR A 248 -10.27 -15.92 8.39
N LEU A 249 -11.19 -15.10 8.86
CA LEU A 249 -10.92 -13.70 9.17
C LEU A 249 -11.10 -13.37 10.67
N GLY A 250 -11.47 -14.38 11.46
CA GLY A 250 -11.66 -14.28 12.90
C GLY A 250 -12.91 -13.47 13.26
N SER A 251 -13.71 -13.97 14.18
CA SER A 251 -14.70 -13.15 14.88
C SER A 251 -13.90 -12.10 15.68
N ALA A 252 -14.02 -10.83 15.33
CA ALA A 252 -13.56 -9.76 16.20
C ALA A 252 -14.24 -9.93 17.56
N LYS A 253 -13.48 -10.38 18.58
CA LYS A 253 -13.86 -10.21 19.96
C LYS A 253 -13.67 -8.77 20.37
#